data_2a743417252a38ce67673a0133e3898b
#
_entry.id   2a743417252a38ce67673a0133e3898b
#
_cell.length_a   1.000
_cell.length_b   1.000
_cell.length_c   1.000
_cell.angle_alpha   90.00
_cell.angle_beta   90.00
_cell.angle_gamma   90.00
#
_symmetry.space_group_name_H-M   'P 1'
#
loop_
_entity.id
_entity.type
_entity.pdbx_description
1 polymer ?
#
loop_
_entity_poly.entity_id
_entity_poly.type
_entity_poly.pdbx_seq_one_letter_code
_entity_poly.pdbx_strand_id
1 'polypeptide(L)'
;MEAINDAMQVRMTLLKETGYNVETAQKCWDFVRGGDEAKKQEPASDRLADGVYLIDTKGNAVRYDGETTECVNDTAYIGIVQGSHSVAISLHDVSEDEITLTAKESKKDHGGYKDSYMDAVQDWDGKGNTERLKQIGLNPAIQLKDGEYIPTLAELYLICLNRKAINAAMRFVGGQELAGWYWSSTEYSATYAWGLYLDSGLVNFWSTKATATHRVRPVSAFLHR
;
A
#
# COMPACT_ATOMS: atom_id res chain seq x y z
N MET A 1 1.84 16.70 -19.95
CA MET A 1 3.09 17.07 -19.25
C MET A 1 3.23 18.58 -19.02
N GLU A 2 2.91 19.44 -19.98
CA GLU A 2 2.97 20.92 -19.80
C GLU A 2 2.10 21.44 -18.65
N ALA A 3 0.83 21.03 -18.56
CA ALA A 3 -0.09 21.49 -17.50
C ALA A 3 0.34 21.12 -16.07
N ILE A 4 1.10 20.03 -15.90
CA ILE A 4 1.66 19.62 -14.59
C ILE A 4 2.86 20.49 -14.23
N ASN A 5 3.67 20.87 -15.22
CA ASN A 5 4.80 21.78 -15.03
C ASN A 5 4.33 23.20 -14.67
N ASP A 6 3.25 23.69 -15.27
CA ASP A 6 2.68 25.01 -14.97
C ASP A 6 2.11 25.07 -13.55
N ALA A 7 1.37 24.07 -13.12
CA ALA A 7 0.84 23.99 -11.76
C ALA A 7 1.96 23.89 -10.69
N MET A 8 3.08 23.28 -11.04
CA MET A 8 4.26 23.18 -10.19
C MET A 8 4.99 24.52 -10.07
N GLN A 9 5.17 25.25 -11.20
CA GLN A 9 5.79 26.58 -11.21
C GLN A 9 4.98 27.57 -10.35
N VAL A 10 3.65 27.54 -10.44
CA VAL A 10 2.76 28.36 -9.60
C VAL A 10 2.94 28.02 -8.10
N ARG A 11 3.00 26.75 -7.74
CA ARG A 11 3.22 26.32 -6.34
C ARG A 11 4.60 26.73 -5.82
N MET A 12 5.65 26.61 -6.63
CA MET A 12 7.00 27.03 -6.25
C MET A 12 7.10 28.54 -6.05
N THR A 13 6.38 29.33 -6.86
CA THR A 13 6.28 30.78 -6.69
C THR A 13 5.58 31.16 -5.39
N LEU A 14 4.44 30.52 -5.08
CA LEU A 14 3.71 30.72 -3.83
C LEU A 14 4.55 30.33 -2.59
N LEU A 15 5.33 29.25 -2.66
CA LEU A 15 6.23 28.85 -1.57
C LEU A 15 7.36 29.86 -1.35
N LYS A 16 7.89 30.45 -2.42
CA LYS A 16 8.89 31.54 -2.31
C LYS A 16 8.32 32.77 -1.63
N GLU A 17 7.11 33.18 -2.02
CA GLU A 17 6.44 34.36 -1.46
C GLU A 17 6.04 34.19 0.01
N THR A 18 5.82 32.95 0.46
CA THR A 18 5.48 32.63 1.85
C THR A 18 6.70 32.40 2.74
N GLY A 19 7.92 32.60 2.24
CA GLY A 19 9.17 32.44 3.00
C GLY A 19 9.58 31.00 3.29
N TYR A 20 8.95 30.02 2.64
CA TYR A 20 9.32 28.61 2.74
C TYR A 20 10.64 28.32 2.04
N ASN A 21 11.44 27.43 2.61
CA ASN A 21 12.70 27.00 1.99
C ASN A 21 12.41 26.15 0.73
N VAL A 22 12.51 26.82 -0.43
CA VAL A 22 12.20 26.23 -1.74
C VAL A 22 13.13 25.05 -2.06
N GLU A 23 14.38 25.10 -1.60
CA GLU A 23 15.36 24.02 -1.81
C GLU A 23 14.94 22.73 -1.08
N THR A 24 14.43 22.86 0.15
CA THR A 24 13.89 21.73 0.90
C THR A 24 12.62 21.18 0.24
N ALA A 25 11.72 22.05 -0.21
CA ALA A 25 10.52 21.65 -0.92
C ALA A 25 10.85 20.94 -2.23
N GLN A 26 11.86 21.40 -2.97
CA GLN A 26 12.33 20.76 -4.19
C GLN A 26 12.94 19.38 -3.90
N LYS A 27 13.78 19.25 -2.87
CA LYS A 27 14.35 17.95 -2.47
C LYS A 27 13.25 16.95 -2.06
N CYS A 28 12.24 17.39 -1.33
CA CYS A 28 11.09 16.55 -1.00
C CYS A 28 10.31 16.13 -2.26
N TRP A 29 10.13 17.04 -3.20
CA TRP A 29 9.46 16.75 -4.46
C TRP A 29 10.25 15.78 -5.33
N ASP A 30 11.56 15.98 -5.46
CA ASP A 30 12.47 15.12 -6.20
C ASP A 30 12.54 13.72 -5.58
N PHE A 31 12.50 13.64 -4.26
CA PHE A 31 12.38 12.38 -3.53
C PHE A 31 11.05 11.65 -3.84
N VAL A 32 9.92 12.37 -3.81
CA VAL A 32 8.59 11.81 -4.12
C VAL A 32 8.50 11.37 -5.59
N ARG A 33 9.19 12.05 -6.51
CA ARG A 33 9.27 11.67 -7.93
C ARG A 33 10.28 10.57 -8.22
N GLY A 34 11.05 10.11 -7.20
CA GLY A 34 12.13 9.14 -7.40
C GLY A 34 13.32 9.77 -8.08
N GLY A 35 13.86 10.86 -7.48
CA GLY A 35 15.07 11.59 -7.87
C GLY A 35 15.53 11.36 -9.29
N ASP A 36 15.35 12.32 -10.20
CA ASP A 36 15.94 12.31 -11.54
C ASP A 36 17.48 12.42 -11.47
N GLU A 37 18.13 11.44 -10.87
CA GLU A 37 19.45 11.07 -11.34
C GLU A 37 19.22 10.31 -12.64
N ALA A 38 19.67 10.90 -13.74
CA ALA A 38 19.71 10.29 -15.05
C ALA A 38 20.39 8.91 -14.96
N LYS A 39 19.64 7.89 -14.54
CA LYS A 39 20.01 6.51 -14.78
C LYS A 39 19.98 6.36 -16.29
N LYS A 40 21.17 6.16 -16.89
CA LYS A 40 21.32 5.66 -18.25
C LYS A 40 20.16 4.72 -18.51
N GLN A 41 19.38 4.99 -19.57
CA GLN A 41 18.38 4.08 -20.08
C GLN A 41 19.03 2.71 -20.23
N GLU A 42 18.84 1.85 -19.25
CA GLU A 42 18.93 0.42 -19.49
C GLU A 42 17.83 0.09 -20.52
N PRO A 43 18.09 -0.82 -21.47
CA PRO A 43 17.12 -1.17 -22.51
C PRO A 43 15.81 -1.55 -21.81
N ALA A 44 14.69 -1.10 -22.38
CA ALA A 44 13.34 -1.28 -21.86
C ALA A 44 13.15 -2.75 -21.46
N SER A 45 13.43 -3.06 -20.22
CA SER A 45 13.17 -4.35 -19.64
C SER A 45 11.67 -4.46 -19.39
N ASP A 46 11.12 -5.64 -19.42
CA ASP A 46 9.74 -6.12 -19.20
C ASP A 46 8.98 -5.51 -18.00
N ARG A 47 9.23 -4.27 -17.66
CA ARG A 47 8.63 -3.59 -16.52
C ARG A 47 7.24 -3.08 -16.89
N LEU A 48 6.23 -3.47 -16.13
CA LEU A 48 4.87 -2.97 -16.32
C LEU A 48 4.82 -1.45 -16.10
N ALA A 49 4.04 -0.75 -16.93
CA ALA A 49 3.80 0.69 -16.78
C ALA A 49 2.95 0.98 -15.53
N ASP A 50 3.00 2.22 -15.03
CA ASP A 50 2.14 2.65 -13.95
C ASP A 50 0.67 2.43 -14.29
N GLY A 51 -0.10 1.87 -13.35
CA GLY A 51 -1.52 1.59 -13.56
C GLY A 51 -2.07 0.47 -12.69
N VAL A 52 -3.34 0.17 -12.91
CA VAL A 52 -4.07 -0.93 -12.27
C VAL A 52 -4.10 -2.13 -13.21
N TYR A 53 -4.00 -3.33 -12.65
CA TYR A 53 -3.92 -4.59 -13.39
C TYR A 53 -4.86 -5.63 -12.81
N LEU A 54 -5.45 -6.44 -13.66
CA LEU A 54 -6.09 -7.70 -13.30
C LEU A 54 -5.02 -8.80 -13.33
N ILE A 55 -4.86 -9.52 -12.23
CA ILE A 55 -3.86 -10.59 -12.11
C ILE A 55 -4.60 -11.90 -11.94
N ASP A 56 -4.36 -12.85 -12.84
CA ASP A 56 -4.97 -14.16 -12.80
C ASP A 56 -4.30 -15.10 -11.77
N THR A 57 -4.89 -16.29 -11.58
CA THR A 57 -4.37 -17.31 -10.67
C THR A 57 -3.00 -17.88 -11.08
N LYS A 58 -2.54 -17.61 -12.29
CA LYS A 58 -1.23 -18.03 -12.81
C LYS A 58 -0.18 -16.92 -12.71
N GLY A 59 -0.60 -15.70 -12.27
CA GLY A 59 0.25 -14.53 -12.16
C GLY A 59 0.40 -13.72 -13.44
N ASN A 60 -0.39 -14.01 -14.50
CA ASN A 60 -0.46 -13.15 -15.67
C ASN A 60 -1.19 -11.86 -15.32
N ALA A 61 -0.67 -10.72 -15.79
CA ALA A 61 -1.21 -9.40 -15.50
C ALA A 61 -1.69 -8.71 -16.78
N VAL A 62 -2.95 -8.28 -16.78
CA VAL A 62 -3.56 -7.51 -17.86
C VAL A 62 -3.91 -6.12 -17.32
N ARG A 63 -3.53 -5.08 -18.04
CA ARG A 63 -3.83 -3.70 -17.62
C ARG A 63 -5.34 -3.47 -17.63
N TYR A 64 -5.86 -2.98 -16.51
CA TYR A 64 -7.26 -2.58 -16.40
C TYR A 64 -7.44 -1.15 -16.96
N ASP A 65 -8.24 -1.01 -18.00
CA ASP A 65 -8.59 0.25 -18.65
C ASP A 65 -10.10 0.58 -18.57
N GLY A 66 -10.87 -0.29 -17.90
CA GLY A 66 -12.32 -0.21 -17.79
C GLY A 66 -13.08 -0.94 -18.88
N GLU A 67 -12.41 -1.39 -19.94
CA GLU A 67 -13.01 -2.06 -21.13
C GLU A 67 -12.46 -3.47 -21.34
N THR A 68 -11.29 -3.81 -20.76
CA THR A 68 -10.69 -5.13 -20.94
C THR A 68 -11.62 -6.24 -20.46
N THR A 69 -11.70 -7.31 -21.24
CA THR A 69 -12.43 -8.55 -20.90
C THR A 69 -11.50 -9.71 -20.58
N GLU A 70 -10.20 -9.52 -20.78
CA GLU A 70 -9.19 -10.53 -20.48
C GLU A 70 -9.02 -10.71 -18.97
N CYS A 71 -8.75 -11.92 -18.53
CA CYS A 71 -8.50 -12.31 -17.12
C CYS A 71 -9.67 -12.07 -16.14
N VAL A 72 -10.82 -11.54 -16.56
CA VAL A 72 -11.91 -11.14 -15.64
C VAL A 72 -12.40 -12.32 -14.79
N ASN A 73 -12.63 -13.48 -15.40
CA ASN A 73 -13.19 -14.66 -14.71
C ASN A 73 -12.18 -15.38 -13.82
N ASP A 74 -10.88 -15.22 -14.09
CA ASP A 74 -9.80 -15.91 -13.39
C ASP A 74 -8.98 -14.96 -12.52
N THR A 75 -9.43 -13.70 -12.36
CA THR A 75 -8.74 -12.70 -11.56
C THR A 75 -8.66 -13.14 -10.10
N ALA A 76 -7.45 -13.22 -9.59
CA ALA A 76 -7.16 -13.54 -8.20
C ALA A 76 -6.78 -12.30 -7.36
N TYR A 77 -6.16 -11.30 -8.00
CA TYR A 77 -5.70 -10.06 -7.36
C TYR A 77 -5.92 -8.85 -8.27
N ILE A 78 -6.05 -7.68 -7.67
CA ILE A 78 -5.89 -6.40 -8.36
C ILE A 78 -4.48 -5.88 -8.09
N GLY A 79 -3.68 -5.74 -9.15
CA GLY A 79 -2.34 -5.17 -9.10
C GLY A 79 -2.36 -3.66 -9.18
N ILE A 80 -1.47 -3.00 -8.46
CA ILE A 80 -1.14 -1.59 -8.65
C ILE A 80 0.36 -1.44 -8.86
N VAL A 81 0.72 -0.66 -9.87
CA VAL A 81 2.11 -0.27 -10.19
C VAL A 81 2.18 1.24 -10.15
N GLN A 82 3.11 1.79 -9.40
CA GLN A 82 3.40 3.22 -9.38
C GLN A 82 4.89 3.47 -9.10
N GLY A 83 5.60 3.99 -10.09
CA GLY A 83 7.04 4.18 -10.00
C GLY A 83 7.77 2.85 -9.77
N SER A 84 8.57 2.78 -8.70
CA SER A 84 9.31 1.57 -8.31
C SER A 84 8.51 0.60 -7.44
N HIS A 85 7.29 0.93 -7.09
CA HIS A 85 6.49 0.16 -6.15
C HIS A 85 5.32 -0.54 -6.83
N SER A 86 5.03 -1.74 -6.36
CA SER A 86 3.89 -2.52 -6.82
C SER A 86 3.40 -3.47 -5.75
N VAL A 87 2.11 -3.74 -5.75
CA VAL A 87 1.47 -4.70 -4.86
C VAL A 87 0.26 -5.34 -5.53
N ALA A 88 0.04 -6.62 -5.30
CA ALA A 88 -1.15 -7.35 -5.69
C ALA A 88 -2.10 -7.44 -4.49
N ILE A 89 -3.33 -6.99 -4.64
CA ILE A 89 -4.33 -6.82 -3.58
C ILE A 89 -5.35 -7.95 -3.73
N SER A 90 -5.57 -8.73 -2.67
CA SER A 90 -6.59 -9.79 -2.65
C SER A 90 -7.99 -9.20 -2.91
N LEU A 91 -8.86 -9.97 -3.56
CA LEU A 91 -10.22 -9.51 -3.92
C LEU A 91 -11.12 -9.31 -2.70
N HIS A 92 -10.81 -9.95 -1.56
CA HIS A 92 -11.64 -9.90 -0.35
C HIS A 92 -10.80 -9.67 0.90
N ASP A 93 -11.41 -9.06 1.91
CA ASP A 93 -10.88 -9.03 3.27
C ASP A 93 -10.85 -10.45 3.85
N VAL A 94 -10.02 -10.70 4.85
CA VAL A 94 -9.94 -12.01 5.52
C VAL A 94 -11.21 -12.33 6.33
N SER A 95 -12.02 -11.32 6.63
CA SER A 95 -13.27 -11.43 7.39
C SER A 95 -14.25 -10.36 6.91
N GLU A 96 -15.54 -10.63 6.98
CA GLU A 96 -16.61 -9.63 6.77
C GLU A 96 -16.60 -8.58 7.87
N ASP A 97 -16.26 -8.98 9.09
CA ASP A 97 -16.16 -8.09 10.25
C ASP A 97 -14.76 -7.50 10.40
N GLU A 98 -14.69 -6.33 11.04
CA GLU A 98 -13.45 -5.79 11.56
C GLU A 98 -12.94 -6.65 12.73
N ILE A 99 -11.65 -6.97 12.72
CA ILE A 99 -11.05 -7.91 13.67
C ILE A 99 -9.80 -7.31 14.33
N THR A 100 -9.41 -7.87 15.47
CA THR A 100 -8.12 -7.53 16.09
C THR A 100 -6.97 -8.08 15.25
N LEU A 101 -5.80 -7.42 15.31
CA LEU A 101 -4.62 -7.86 14.57
C LEU A 101 -3.99 -9.10 15.21
N THR A 102 -3.96 -9.16 16.55
CA THR A 102 -3.40 -10.29 17.31
C THR A 102 -4.46 -10.94 18.16
N ALA A 103 -4.29 -12.24 18.45
CA ALA A 103 -5.19 -13.01 19.30
C ALA A 103 -5.14 -12.57 20.77
N LYS A 104 -4.02 -12.02 21.19
CA LYS A 104 -3.76 -11.58 22.57
C LYS A 104 -2.72 -10.48 22.58
N GLU A 105 -2.70 -9.71 23.66
CA GLU A 105 -1.65 -8.73 23.90
C GLU A 105 -0.28 -9.43 23.99
N SER A 106 0.71 -8.87 23.30
CA SER A 106 2.09 -9.31 23.39
C SER A 106 2.94 -8.18 23.96
N LYS A 107 3.79 -8.53 24.94
CA LYS A 107 4.83 -7.64 25.46
C LYS A 107 6.22 -7.99 24.92
N LYS A 108 6.29 -8.90 23.94
CA LYS A 108 7.54 -9.32 23.36
C LYS A 108 8.07 -8.22 22.44
N ASP A 109 9.19 -7.64 22.84
CA ASP A 109 9.96 -6.74 22.00
C ASP A 109 10.79 -7.56 21.01
N HIS A 110 10.61 -7.30 19.72
CA HIS A 110 11.38 -7.94 18.63
C HIS A 110 12.21 -6.92 17.84
N GLY A 111 12.21 -5.61 18.27
CA GLY A 111 13.08 -4.58 17.72
C GLY A 111 12.74 -4.09 16.31
N GLY A 112 11.59 -4.48 15.75
CA GLY A 112 11.19 -4.11 14.38
C GLY A 112 10.19 -2.94 14.30
N TYR A 113 10.03 -2.18 15.38
CA TYR A 113 9.05 -1.11 15.46
C TYR A 113 9.41 0.12 14.66
N LYS A 114 8.39 0.79 14.13
CA LYS A 114 8.46 2.08 13.45
C LYS A 114 7.67 3.09 14.29
N ASP A 115 8.32 3.69 15.26
CA ASP A 115 7.72 4.61 16.23
C ASP A 115 7.64 6.07 15.72
N SER A 116 8.16 6.33 14.52
CA SER A 116 7.95 7.59 13.82
C SER A 116 7.10 7.41 12.57
N TYR A 117 6.29 8.43 12.25
CA TYR A 117 5.48 8.46 11.03
C TYR A 117 6.33 8.32 9.77
N MET A 118 7.48 9.01 9.72
CA MET A 118 8.36 8.99 8.54
C MET A 118 8.99 7.62 8.31
N ASP A 119 9.33 6.89 9.36
CA ASP A 119 9.84 5.52 9.24
C ASP A 119 8.73 4.55 8.83
N ALA A 120 7.52 4.75 9.36
CA ALA A 120 6.38 3.91 9.05
C ALA A 120 5.93 4.01 7.59
N VAL A 121 5.92 5.23 7.00
CA VAL A 121 5.55 5.43 5.58
C VAL A 121 6.65 5.01 4.59
N GLN A 122 7.82 4.67 5.08
CA GLN A 122 8.94 4.13 4.29
C GLN A 122 9.15 2.63 4.52
N ASP A 123 8.29 2.01 5.32
CA ASP A 123 8.35 0.58 5.59
C ASP A 123 7.69 -0.22 4.46
N TRP A 124 8.50 -0.97 3.72
CA TRP A 124 8.07 -1.83 2.61
C TRP A 124 8.29 -3.33 2.91
N ASP A 125 8.62 -3.69 4.17
CA ASP A 125 8.87 -5.08 4.57
C ASP A 125 7.60 -5.78 5.09
N GLY A 126 6.53 -5.79 4.31
CA GLY A 126 5.25 -6.38 4.72
C GLY A 126 5.34 -7.88 5.03
N LYS A 127 6.17 -8.62 4.29
CA LYS A 127 6.41 -10.04 4.56
C LYS A 127 7.11 -10.26 5.89
N GLY A 128 8.22 -9.56 6.14
CA GLY A 128 8.98 -9.67 7.39
C GLY A 128 8.14 -9.21 8.58
N ASN A 129 7.37 -8.13 8.45
CA ASN A 129 6.44 -7.68 9.49
C ASN A 129 5.38 -8.74 9.80
N THR A 130 4.76 -9.32 8.77
CA THR A 130 3.75 -10.37 8.94
C THR A 130 4.32 -11.60 9.63
N GLU A 131 5.54 -12.02 9.30
CA GLU A 131 6.19 -13.13 9.98
C GLU A 131 6.47 -12.83 11.48
N ARG A 132 6.85 -11.58 11.81
CA ARG A 132 6.99 -11.15 13.21
C ARG A 132 5.63 -11.20 13.94
N LEU A 133 4.56 -10.73 13.30
CA LEU A 133 3.20 -10.80 13.84
C LEU A 133 2.73 -12.25 14.05
N LYS A 134 3.06 -13.18 13.14
CA LYS A 134 2.78 -14.61 13.31
C LYS A 134 3.48 -15.19 14.54
N GLN A 135 4.72 -14.79 14.82
CA GLN A 135 5.48 -15.25 15.98
C GLN A 135 4.87 -14.79 17.31
N ILE A 136 4.22 -13.64 17.36
CA ILE A 136 3.50 -13.15 18.55
C ILE A 136 2.06 -13.64 18.64
N GLY A 137 1.50 -14.19 17.55
CA GLY A 137 0.18 -14.77 17.45
C GLY A 137 -0.84 -13.85 16.77
N LEU A 138 -0.99 -13.99 15.45
CA LEU A 138 -2.05 -13.34 14.70
C LEU A 138 -3.43 -13.79 15.21
N ASN A 139 -4.44 -12.93 14.97
CA ASN A 139 -5.83 -13.33 15.15
C ASN A 139 -6.13 -14.56 14.25
N PRO A 140 -6.72 -15.64 14.78
CA PRO A 140 -6.99 -16.86 14.00
C PRO A 140 -7.89 -16.64 12.77
N ALA A 141 -8.67 -15.56 12.73
CA ALA A 141 -9.44 -15.20 11.55
C ALA A 141 -8.58 -14.70 10.38
N ILE A 142 -7.32 -14.33 10.63
CA ILE A 142 -6.39 -13.90 9.58
C ILE A 142 -5.78 -15.14 8.93
N GLN A 143 -6.46 -15.64 7.90
CA GLN A 143 -6.00 -16.76 7.08
C GLN A 143 -5.36 -16.20 5.81
N LEU A 144 -4.03 -16.29 5.71
CA LEU A 144 -3.26 -15.84 4.55
C LEU A 144 -2.94 -17.04 3.66
N LYS A 145 -3.14 -16.90 2.36
CA LYS A 145 -2.71 -17.88 1.36
C LYS A 145 -1.18 -17.86 1.22
N ASP A 146 -0.65 -18.84 0.52
CA ASP A 146 0.79 -18.85 0.22
C ASP A 146 1.20 -17.59 -0.55
N GLY A 147 2.27 -16.94 -0.07
CA GLY A 147 2.76 -15.67 -0.62
C GLY A 147 2.00 -14.42 -0.21
N GLU A 148 0.84 -14.53 0.47
CA GLU A 148 0.11 -13.40 1.01
C GLU A 148 0.69 -12.92 2.34
N TYR A 149 0.56 -11.60 2.58
CA TYR A 149 0.97 -10.95 3.82
C TYR A 149 0.05 -9.75 4.10
N ILE A 150 0.13 -9.22 5.32
CA ILE A 150 -0.58 -8.00 5.72
C ILE A 150 0.21 -6.81 5.20
N PRO A 151 -0.40 -5.86 4.46
CA PRO A 151 0.32 -4.72 3.89
C PRO A 151 0.97 -3.86 4.96
N THR A 152 2.08 -3.23 4.62
CA THR A 152 2.69 -2.17 5.43
C THR A 152 1.88 -0.88 5.36
N LEU A 153 2.24 0.12 6.18
CA LEU A 153 1.65 1.45 6.07
C LEU A 153 1.98 2.11 4.72
N ALA A 154 3.19 1.92 4.20
CA ALA A 154 3.58 2.41 2.88
C ALA A 154 2.72 1.79 1.75
N GLU A 155 2.51 0.48 1.78
CA GLU A 155 1.66 -0.21 0.81
C GLU A 155 0.19 0.20 0.94
N LEU A 156 -0.33 0.40 2.16
CA LEU A 156 -1.68 0.94 2.36
C LEU A 156 -1.83 2.36 1.78
N TYR A 157 -0.79 3.20 1.88
CA TYR A 157 -0.79 4.52 1.23
C TYR A 157 -0.81 4.42 -0.28
N LEU A 158 -0.02 3.53 -0.86
CA LEU A 158 -0.04 3.27 -2.30
C LEU A 158 -1.45 2.86 -2.75
N ILE A 159 -2.09 1.97 -2.00
CA ILE A 159 -3.47 1.53 -2.22
C ILE A 159 -4.45 2.71 -2.08
N CYS A 160 -4.33 3.50 -1.02
CA CYS A 160 -5.21 4.65 -0.73
C CYS A 160 -5.17 5.70 -1.84
N LEU A 161 -3.97 6.05 -2.32
CA LEU A 161 -3.78 7.02 -3.40
C LEU A 161 -4.45 6.57 -4.72
N ASN A 162 -4.52 5.26 -4.95
CA ASN A 162 -5.08 4.66 -6.15
C ASN A 162 -6.47 4.03 -5.93
N ARG A 163 -7.08 4.19 -4.74
CA ARG A 163 -8.28 3.49 -4.30
C ARG A 163 -9.43 3.57 -5.30
N LYS A 164 -9.67 4.73 -5.91
CA LYS A 164 -10.78 4.90 -6.88
C LYS A 164 -10.64 3.96 -8.08
N ALA A 165 -9.44 3.86 -8.64
CA ALA A 165 -9.17 2.98 -9.78
C ALA A 165 -9.17 1.51 -9.36
N ILE A 166 -8.59 1.19 -8.19
CA ILE A 166 -8.61 -0.15 -7.60
C ILE A 166 -10.05 -0.60 -7.36
N ASN A 167 -10.90 0.23 -6.74
CA ASN A 167 -12.30 -0.11 -6.48
C ASN A 167 -13.12 -0.25 -7.77
N ALA A 168 -12.80 0.50 -8.82
CA ALA A 168 -13.42 0.29 -10.12
C ALA A 168 -13.07 -1.10 -10.69
N ALA A 169 -11.81 -1.51 -10.60
CA ALA A 169 -11.38 -2.86 -10.99
C ALA A 169 -11.99 -3.95 -10.09
N MET A 170 -12.07 -3.73 -8.76
CA MET A 170 -12.74 -4.65 -7.83
C MET A 170 -14.19 -4.89 -8.24
N ARG A 171 -14.98 -3.82 -8.46
CA ARG A 171 -16.36 -3.95 -8.93
C ARG A 171 -16.47 -4.71 -10.25
N PHE A 172 -15.53 -4.44 -11.15
CA PHE A 172 -15.52 -5.06 -12.48
C PHE A 172 -15.37 -6.58 -12.42
N VAL A 173 -14.55 -7.09 -11.49
CA VAL A 173 -14.31 -8.54 -11.32
C VAL A 173 -15.16 -9.18 -10.21
N GLY A 174 -16.07 -8.44 -9.58
CA GLY A 174 -16.91 -8.93 -8.47
C GLY A 174 -16.17 -9.04 -7.13
N GLY A 175 -15.05 -8.32 -6.97
CA GLY A 175 -14.33 -8.24 -5.70
C GLY A 175 -14.94 -7.21 -4.74
N GLN A 176 -14.53 -7.26 -3.48
CA GLN A 176 -14.96 -6.36 -2.42
C GLN A 176 -14.21 -5.03 -2.49
N GLU A 177 -14.94 -3.92 -2.56
CA GLU A 177 -14.35 -2.58 -2.53
C GLU A 177 -13.63 -2.29 -1.21
N LEU A 178 -12.59 -1.48 -1.31
CA LEU A 178 -11.79 -1.02 -0.18
C LEU A 178 -12.44 0.23 0.44
N ALA A 179 -12.80 0.16 1.72
CA ALA A 179 -13.36 1.28 2.48
C ALA A 179 -13.15 1.08 3.98
N GLY A 180 -13.02 2.18 4.73
CA GLY A 180 -12.88 2.13 6.18
C GLY A 180 -11.44 1.95 6.65
N TRP A 181 -11.30 1.51 7.90
CA TRP A 181 -10.02 1.29 8.58
C TRP A 181 -9.40 -0.05 8.22
N TYR A 182 -8.10 -0.02 7.93
CA TYR A 182 -7.30 -1.21 7.68
C TYR A 182 -6.09 -1.27 8.61
N TRP A 183 -5.81 -2.47 9.13
CA TRP A 183 -4.55 -2.77 9.79
C TRP A 183 -3.39 -2.74 8.81
N SER A 184 -2.28 -2.14 9.24
CA SER A 184 -0.99 -2.41 8.63
C SER A 184 -0.19 -3.43 9.43
N SER A 185 0.75 -4.11 8.79
CA SER A 185 1.75 -4.94 9.46
C SER A 185 2.86 -4.13 10.11
N THR A 186 2.94 -2.83 9.82
CA THR A 186 3.90 -1.91 10.44
C THR A 186 3.50 -1.68 11.88
N GLU A 187 4.31 -2.14 12.82
CA GLU A 187 4.06 -1.98 14.24
C GLU A 187 4.66 -0.68 14.77
N TYR A 188 3.88 0.06 15.56
CA TYR A 188 4.36 1.23 16.30
C TYR A 188 5.16 0.82 17.55
N SER A 189 4.69 -0.22 18.24
CA SER A 189 5.28 -0.74 19.47
C SER A 189 4.85 -2.18 19.74
N ALA A 190 5.28 -2.75 20.85
CA ALA A 190 4.81 -4.05 21.30
C ALA A 190 3.27 -4.15 21.40
N THR A 191 2.59 -3.05 21.74
CA THR A 191 1.14 -3.00 21.96
C THR A 191 0.37 -2.47 20.75
N TYR A 192 0.94 -1.52 20.00
CA TYR A 192 0.23 -0.77 18.96
C TYR A 192 0.75 -1.09 17.55
N ALA A 193 -0.16 -1.03 16.59
CA ALA A 193 0.18 -1.05 15.17
C ALA A 193 -0.42 0.17 14.45
N TRP A 194 0.17 0.53 13.31
CA TRP A 194 -0.36 1.55 12.44
C TRP A 194 -1.60 1.05 11.72
N GLY A 195 -2.56 1.94 11.54
CA GLY A 195 -3.74 1.71 10.71
C GLY A 195 -3.97 2.89 9.79
N LEU A 196 -4.65 2.65 8.67
CA LEU A 196 -4.99 3.67 7.68
C LEU A 196 -6.48 3.62 7.36
N TYR A 197 -7.14 4.78 7.40
CA TYR A 197 -8.50 4.98 6.91
C TYR A 197 -8.47 5.26 5.41
N LEU A 198 -8.80 4.26 4.60
CA LEU A 198 -8.61 4.31 3.15
C LEU A 198 -9.49 5.35 2.44
N ASP A 199 -10.58 5.82 3.07
CA ASP A 199 -11.44 6.83 2.46
C ASP A 199 -10.82 8.23 2.43
N SER A 200 -9.93 8.55 3.38
CA SER A 200 -9.33 9.88 3.54
C SER A 200 -7.81 9.90 3.66
N GLY A 201 -7.17 8.75 3.87
CA GLY A 201 -5.73 8.67 4.17
C GLY A 201 -5.38 9.04 5.62
N LEU A 202 -6.38 9.08 6.52
CA LEU A 202 -6.14 9.33 7.94
C LEU A 202 -5.39 8.16 8.57
N VAL A 203 -4.32 8.47 9.30
CA VAL A 203 -3.45 7.48 9.96
C VAL A 203 -3.75 7.43 11.45
N ASN A 204 -3.71 6.24 12.01
CA ASN A 204 -3.78 6.00 13.43
C ASN A 204 -2.63 5.07 13.88
N PHE A 205 -1.89 5.45 14.93
CA PHE A 205 -0.85 4.63 15.55
C PHE A 205 -1.21 4.16 16.97
N TRP A 206 -2.40 4.51 17.45
CA TRP A 206 -2.90 4.17 18.79
C TRP A 206 -3.77 2.91 18.82
N SER A 207 -3.87 2.20 17.70
CA SER A 207 -4.68 1.00 17.64
C SER A 207 -3.98 -0.13 18.35
N THR A 208 -4.55 -0.57 19.49
CA THR A 208 -4.05 -1.72 20.25
C THR A 208 -4.31 -2.99 19.45
N LYS A 209 -3.25 -3.74 19.14
CA LYS A 209 -3.32 -4.93 18.28
C LYS A 209 -4.31 -6.00 18.77
N ALA A 210 -4.49 -6.13 20.08
CA ALA A 210 -5.30 -7.16 20.70
C ALA A 210 -6.75 -6.73 21.02
N THR A 211 -7.10 -5.45 20.92
CA THR A 211 -8.43 -4.95 21.35
C THR A 211 -9.08 -4.00 20.37
N ALA A 212 -8.31 -3.23 19.58
CA ALA A 212 -8.89 -2.44 18.50
C ALA A 212 -9.22 -3.36 17.32
N THR A 213 -10.24 -2.99 16.53
CA THR A 213 -10.67 -3.76 15.37
C THR A 213 -10.58 -2.91 14.12
N HIS A 214 -10.02 -3.48 13.05
CA HIS A 214 -9.98 -2.93 11.69
C HIS A 214 -10.08 -4.07 10.70
N ARG A 215 -10.25 -3.75 9.43
CA ARG A 215 -10.22 -4.72 8.33
C ARG A 215 -8.79 -5.17 8.07
N VAL A 216 -8.64 -6.37 7.51
CA VAL A 216 -7.38 -6.89 7.00
C VAL A 216 -7.57 -7.30 5.55
N ARG A 217 -6.90 -6.61 4.64
CA ARG A 217 -6.85 -6.97 3.22
C ARG A 217 -5.48 -7.58 2.93
N PRO A 218 -5.39 -8.88 2.63
CA PRO A 218 -4.14 -9.50 2.24
C PRO A 218 -3.62 -8.89 0.95
N VAL A 219 -2.30 -8.80 0.86
CA VAL A 219 -1.59 -8.44 -0.37
C VAL A 219 -0.51 -9.47 -0.66
N SER A 220 -0.04 -9.49 -1.89
CA SER A 220 1.07 -10.33 -2.34
C SER A 220 2.09 -9.49 -3.11
N ALA A 221 3.32 -9.97 -3.19
CA ALA A 221 4.32 -9.34 -4.03
C ALA A 221 3.88 -9.42 -5.49
N PHE A 222 3.88 -8.28 -6.14
CA PHE A 222 3.62 -8.17 -7.56
C PHE A 222 4.95 -7.89 -8.25
N LEU A 223 5.59 -8.93 -8.73
CA LEU A 223 6.90 -8.83 -9.39
C LEU A 223 6.69 -8.34 -10.82
N HIS A 224 7.35 -7.25 -11.14
CA HIS A 224 7.60 -6.88 -12.52
C HIS A 224 8.62 -7.87 -13.10
N ARG A 225 8.19 -8.69 -14.02
CA ARG A 225 9.11 -9.43 -14.88
C ARG A 225 9.42 -8.61 -16.11
#